data_7147ee1cee307eb19cc8ef777678d379
#
_entry.id   7147ee1cee307eb19cc8ef777678d379
#
_cell.length_a   1.000
_cell.length_b   1.000
_cell.length_c   1.000
_cell.angle_alpha   90.00
_cell.angle_beta   90.00
_cell.angle_gamma   90.00
#
_symmetry.space_group_name_H-M   'P 1'
#
loop_
_entity.id
_entity.type
_entity.pdbx_description
1 polymer ?
#
loop_
_entity_poly.entity_id
_entity_poly.type
_entity_poly.pdbx_seq_one_letter_code
_entity_poly.pdbx_strand_id
1 'polypeptide(L)'
;TYLSSMREDMKRAIEQGQNFRARYTDNITVSMMVRQAIYFLPEAIRNLEKEQPGVQVTPLFQYDNGVESFLKDESDVLFALIEQTKHIPGINVHKLFDSGIYLIVDKNDPLAKKNLITDEDIYGRTLMVGGGSPNALRSVQQKLISSGKIEYFNSPDHDSTLVNVASGKGICLAPGFLNDHSGQFAWIPYDSRECFHCVLCTHKTDSRESLAAFIQTLQKLYKDAVAFPL
;
A
#
# COMPACT_ATOMS: atom_id res chain seq x y z
N THR A 1 18.91 18.68 -28.96
CA THR A 1 18.86 17.42 -29.71
C THR A 1 18.75 16.23 -28.75
N TYR A 2 18.14 15.10 -29.19
CA TYR A 2 17.94 13.90 -28.40
C TYR A 2 19.22 13.37 -27.74
N LEU A 3 20.31 13.37 -28.50
CA LEU A 3 21.63 12.95 -28.02
C LEU A 3 22.20 13.86 -26.91
N SER A 4 21.93 15.16 -26.97
CA SER A 4 22.35 16.10 -25.91
C SER A 4 21.59 15.84 -24.61
N SER A 5 20.28 15.57 -24.69
CA SER A 5 19.46 15.22 -23.53
C SER A 5 19.92 13.90 -22.89
N MET A 6 20.13 12.85 -23.67
CA MET A 6 20.67 11.57 -23.18
C MET A 6 22.01 11.73 -22.47
N ARG A 7 22.91 12.56 -23.01
CA ARG A 7 24.22 12.81 -22.40
C ARG A 7 24.10 13.52 -21.06
N GLU A 8 23.21 14.50 -20.94
CA GLU A 8 22.94 15.19 -19.69
C GLU A 8 22.27 14.30 -18.63
N ASP A 9 21.36 13.44 -19.06
CA ASP A 9 20.70 12.47 -18.19
C ASP A 9 21.69 11.42 -17.67
N MET A 10 22.57 10.92 -18.54
CA MET A 10 23.64 10.00 -18.16
C MET A 10 24.66 10.68 -17.21
N LYS A 11 25.04 11.94 -17.47
CA LYS A 11 25.91 12.69 -16.58
C LYS A 11 25.29 12.88 -15.19
N ARG A 12 24.01 13.27 -15.12
CA ARG A 12 23.25 13.38 -13.85
C ARG A 12 23.20 12.05 -13.10
N ALA A 13 22.93 10.94 -13.80
CA ALA A 13 22.91 9.61 -13.18
C ALA A 13 24.26 9.21 -12.61
N ILE A 14 25.37 9.51 -13.31
CA ILE A 14 26.74 9.26 -12.83
C ILE A 14 27.05 10.13 -11.60
N GLU A 15 26.74 11.43 -11.63
CA GLU A 15 26.96 12.36 -10.51
C GLU A 15 26.12 11.94 -9.28
N GLN A 16 24.87 11.54 -9.48
CA GLN A 16 24.03 10.99 -8.41
C GLN A 16 24.62 9.72 -7.81
N GLY A 17 25.08 8.78 -8.66
CA GLY A 17 25.71 7.56 -8.21
C GLY A 17 27.03 7.79 -7.46
N GLN A 18 27.82 8.77 -7.87
CA GLN A 18 29.06 9.15 -7.15
C GLN A 18 28.76 9.80 -5.80
N ASN A 19 27.79 10.71 -5.74
CA ASN A 19 27.36 11.36 -4.49
C ASN A 19 26.74 10.33 -3.54
N PHE A 20 26.00 9.37 -4.05
CA PHE A 20 25.45 8.26 -3.28
C PHE A 20 26.57 7.43 -2.63
N ARG A 21 27.55 6.97 -3.41
CA ARG A 21 28.68 6.16 -2.91
C ARG A 21 29.54 6.91 -1.88
N ALA A 22 29.57 8.23 -1.92
CA ALA A 22 30.30 9.03 -0.93
C ALA A 22 29.59 9.09 0.42
N ARG A 23 28.27 8.92 0.45
CA ARG A 23 27.42 9.08 1.65
C ARG A 23 26.92 7.75 2.22
N TYR A 24 26.59 6.80 1.35
CA TYR A 24 25.97 5.55 1.75
C TYR A 24 26.81 4.36 1.33
N THR A 25 26.90 3.37 2.21
CA THR A 25 27.56 2.08 1.97
C THR A 25 26.61 1.01 1.48
N ASP A 26 25.30 1.19 1.74
CA ASP A 26 24.25 0.27 1.33
C ASP A 26 22.95 1.02 1.00
N ASN A 27 22.11 0.42 0.13
CA ASN A 27 20.79 0.93 -0.22
C ASN A 27 19.77 -0.20 -0.20
N ILE A 28 18.63 0.05 0.43
CA ILE A 28 17.47 -0.85 0.46
C ILE A 28 16.36 -0.21 -0.35
N THR A 29 16.00 -0.84 -1.47
CA THR A 29 14.93 -0.36 -2.33
C THR A 29 13.63 -1.08 -2.00
N VAL A 30 12.59 -0.31 -1.62
CA VAL A 30 11.29 -0.82 -1.17
C VAL A 30 10.22 -0.51 -2.20
N SER A 31 9.70 -1.53 -2.88
CA SER A 31 8.61 -1.41 -3.85
C SER A 31 7.25 -1.52 -3.17
N MET A 32 6.36 -0.58 -3.46
CA MET A 32 4.98 -0.55 -2.97
C MET A 32 4.05 0.14 -3.97
N MET A 33 2.75 -0.18 -3.93
CA MET A 33 1.79 0.39 -4.88
C MET A 33 1.45 1.86 -4.56
N VAL A 34 1.37 2.24 -3.28
CA VAL A 34 0.99 3.58 -2.82
C VAL A 34 1.76 3.93 -1.55
N ARG A 35 1.93 5.23 -1.31
CA ARG A 35 2.69 5.77 -0.17
C ARG A 35 2.22 5.24 1.19
N GLN A 36 0.90 5.13 1.37
CA GLN A 36 0.29 4.74 2.62
C GLN A 36 0.33 3.23 2.91
N ALA A 37 0.69 2.39 1.92
CA ALA A 37 0.73 0.93 2.06
C ALA A 37 1.62 0.47 3.23
N ILE A 38 2.69 1.20 3.52
CA ILE A 38 3.54 0.99 4.69
C ILE A 38 3.54 2.27 5.53
N TYR A 39 2.56 2.42 6.41
CA TYR A 39 2.37 3.63 7.20
C TYR A 39 3.61 4.03 8.03
N PHE A 40 4.25 3.07 8.68
CA PHE A 40 5.44 3.31 9.50
C PHE A 40 6.76 3.38 8.73
N LEU A 41 6.74 3.36 7.38
CA LEU A 41 7.96 3.44 6.58
C LEU A 41 8.84 4.66 6.92
N PRO A 42 8.31 5.90 7.05
CA PRO A 42 9.14 7.05 7.39
C PRO A 42 9.80 6.94 8.77
N GLU A 43 9.12 6.30 9.73
CA GLU A 43 9.67 6.08 11.06
C GLU A 43 10.73 4.98 11.06
N ALA A 44 10.50 3.89 10.34
CA ALA A 44 11.47 2.82 10.17
C ALA A 44 12.77 3.33 9.50
N ILE A 45 12.66 4.19 8.49
CA ILE A 45 13.82 4.84 7.86
C ILE A 45 14.61 5.65 8.87
N ARG A 46 13.95 6.53 9.63
CA ARG A 46 14.61 7.34 10.67
C ARG A 46 15.30 6.51 11.75
N ASN A 47 14.70 5.39 12.14
CA ASN A 47 15.27 4.51 13.14
C ASN A 47 16.48 3.76 12.59
N LEU A 48 16.39 3.24 11.37
CA LEU A 48 17.50 2.57 10.70
C LEU A 48 18.70 3.53 10.48
N GLU A 49 18.46 4.76 10.03
CA GLU A 49 19.51 5.76 9.83
C GLU A 49 20.26 6.13 11.13
N LYS A 50 19.59 6.09 12.28
CA LYS A 50 20.23 6.30 13.59
C LYS A 50 21.13 5.14 14.00
N GLU A 51 20.69 3.91 13.72
CA GLU A 51 21.42 2.70 14.07
C GLU A 51 22.52 2.37 13.06
N GLN A 52 22.27 2.66 11.78
CA GLN A 52 23.16 2.39 10.64
C GLN A 52 23.23 3.59 9.69
N PRO A 53 23.99 4.65 10.02
CA PRO A 53 24.00 5.90 9.25
C PRO A 53 24.47 5.78 7.79
N GLY A 54 25.11 4.64 7.46
CA GLY A 54 25.56 4.33 6.08
C GLY A 54 24.53 3.63 5.22
N VAL A 55 23.32 3.35 5.73
CA VAL A 55 22.26 2.67 4.98
C VAL A 55 21.20 3.66 4.54
N GLN A 56 20.88 3.67 3.25
CA GLN A 56 19.75 4.42 2.69
C GLN A 56 18.59 3.47 2.41
N VAL A 57 17.35 3.95 2.62
CA VAL A 57 16.13 3.28 2.14
C VAL A 57 15.49 4.12 1.05
N THR A 58 15.27 3.54 -0.13
CA THR A 58 14.69 4.21 -1.29
C THR A 58 13.30 3.61 -1.59
N PRO A 59 12.19 4.35 -1.32
CA PRO A 59 10.87 3.88 -1.70
C PRO A 59 10.65 4.01 -3.22
N LEU A 60 10.08 2.97 -3.82
CA LEU A 60 9.63 2.93 -5.21
C LEU A 60 8.12 2.72 -5.25
N PHE A 61 7.41 3.60 -5.96
CA PHE A 61 5.96 3.49 -6.15
C PHE A 61 5.68 2.88 -7.52
N GLN A 62 5.16 1.64 -7.52
CA GLN A 62 4.91 0.85 -8.73
C GLN A 62 3.49 0.29 -8.66
N TYR A 63 2.55 0.97 -9.31
CA TYR A 63 1.13 0.65 -9.22
C TYR A 63 0.80 -0.73 -9.83
N ASP A 64 1.37 -1.06 -10.99
CA ASP A 64 1.02 -2.29 -11.73
C ASP A 64 2.17 -3.31 -11.82
N ASN A 65 3.42 -2.89 -11.66
CA ASN A 65 4.59 -3.70 -12.01
C ASN A 65 5.49 -4.08 -10.82
N GLY A 66 5.04 -3.90 -9.58
CA GLY A 66 5.87 -4.12 -8.40
C GLY A 66 6.44 -5.53 -8.29
N VAL A 67 5.63 -6.55 -8.59
CA VAL A 67 6.08 -7.96 -8.60
C VAL A 67 7.09 -8.21 -9.72
N GLU A 68 6.85 -7.68 -10.92
CA GLU A 68 7.76 -7.85 -12.06
C GLU A 68 9.11 -7.18 -11.82
N SER A 69 9.11 -5.96 -11.27
CA SER A 69 10.30 -5.22 -10.90
C SER A 69 11.09 -5.95 -9.82
N PHE A 70 10.41 -6.47 -8.81
CA PHE A 70 11.03 -7.28 -7.76
C PHE A 70 11.66 -8.56 -8.34
N LEU A 71 11.00 -9.27 -9.23
CA LEU A 71 11.55 -10.47 -9.89
C LEU A 71 12.74 -10.17 -10.80
N LYS A 72 12.93 -8.93 -11.25
CA LYS A 72 14.08 -8.46 -12.02
C LYS A 72 15.21 -7.89 -11.15
N ASP A 73 15.15 -8.09 -9.82
CA ASP A 73 16.10 -7.54 -8.85
C ASP A 73 16.19 -5.98 -8.88
N GLU A 74 15.11 -5.29 -9.31
CA GLU A 74 15.03 -3.82 -9.32
C GLU A 74 14.62 -3.26 -7.95
N SER A 75 14.16 -4.12 -7.03
CA SER A 75 13.88 -3.77 -5.64
C SER A 75 14.24 -4.91 -4.70
N ASP A 76 14.70 -4.56 -3.50
CA ASP A 76 15.12 -5.52 -2.46
C ASP A 76 13.94 -6.01 -1.63
N VAL A 77 12.94 -5.16 -1.45
CA VAL A 77 11.73 -5.41 -0.66
C VAL A 77 10.51 -5.12 -1.50
N LEU A 78 9.54 -6.04 -1.50
CA LEU A 78 8.22 -5.85 -2.10
C LEU A 78 7.15 -5.87 -1.02
N PHE A 79 6.33 -4.81 -0.93
CA PHE A 79 5.06 -4.86 -0.21
C PHE A 79 4.02 -5.57 -1.07
N ALA A 80 3.39 -6.60 -0.53
CA ALA A 80 2.39 -7.41 -1.23
C ALA A 80 1.28 -7.90 -0.29
N LEU A 81 0.17 -8.36 -0.87
CA LEU A 81 -0.78 -9.21 -0.18
C LEU A 81 -0.32 -10.67 -0.27
N ILE A 82 -0.55 -11.46 0.78
CA ILE A 82 -0.04 -12.83 0.85
C ILE A 82 -0.48 -13.71 -0.32
N GLU A 83 -1.68 -13.48 -0.85
CA GLU A 83 -2.17 -14.20 -2.02
C GLU A 83 -1.36 -13.95 -3.30
N GLN A 84 -0.73 -12.78 -3.40
CA GLN A 84 0.11 -12.40 -4.55
C GLN A 84 1.47 -13.11 -4.52
N THR A 85 1.89 -13.61 -3.34
CA THR A 85 3.22 -14.22 -3.15
C THR A 85 3.28 -15.70 -3.50
N LYS A 86 2.13 -16.38 -3.64
CA LYS A 86 2.03 -17.84 -3.78
C LYS A 86 2.82 -18.44 -4.94
N HIS A 87 3.08 -17.66 -5.99
CA HIS A 87 3.75 -18.12 -7.19
C HIS A 87 5.11 -17.43 -7.42
N ILE A 88 5.62 -16.71 -6.44
CA ILE A 88 6.92 -16.06 -6.51
C ILE A 88 7.98 -17.00 -5.93
N PRO A 89 8.89 -17.56 -6.75
CA PRO A 89 9.95 -18.45 -6.24
C PRO A 89 11.06 -17.65 -5.56
N GLY A 90 11.84 -18.33 -4.70
CA GLY A 90 13.07 -17.76 -4.16
C GLY A 90 12.93 -16.59 -3.20
N ILE A 91 11.77 -16.44 -2.54
CA ILE A 91 11.49 -15.35 -1.63
C ILE A 91 11.36 -15.81 -0.18
N ASN A 92 11.67 -14.91 0.76
CA ASN A 92 11.21 -14.95 2.14
C ASN A 92 9.98 -14.05 2.25
N VAL A 93 8.96 -14.51 3.00
CA VAL A 93 7.74 -13.76 3.26
C VAL A 93 7.69 -13.39 4.74
N HIS A 94 7.63 -12.08 5.02
CA HIS A 94 7.61 -11.53 6.36
C HIS A 94 6.24 -10.93 6.62
N LYS A 95 5.46 -11.50 7.55
CA LYS A 95 4.18 -10.91 7.95
C LYS A 95 4.42 -9.51 8.50
N LEU A 96 3.61 -8.54 8.03
CA LEU A 96 3.68 -7.17 8.48
C LEU A 96 2.47 -6.82 9.36
N PHE A 97 1.27 -6.82 8.78
CA PHE A 97 0.02 -6.60 9.51
C PHE A 97 -1.17 -7.20 8.77
N ASP A 98 -2.31 -7.23 9.43
CA ASP A 98 -3.60 -7.58 8.83
C ASP A 98 -4.43 -6.30 8.70
N SER A 99 -5.09 -6.09 7.55
CA SER A 99 -5.91 -4.91 7.26
C SER A 99 -7.35 -5.32 6.99
N GLY A 100 -8.30 -4.65 7.62
CA GLY A 100 -9.73 -4.85 7.39
C GLY A 100 -10.26 -4.12 6.16
N ILE A 101 -11.57 -4.26 5.93
CA ILE A 101 -12.32 -3.49 4.92
C ILE A 101 -12.94 -2.26 5.62
N TYR A 102 -12.89 -1.12 4.94
CA TYR A 102 -13.45 0.13 5.40
C TYR A 102 -14.41 0.71 4.37
N LEU A 103 -15.48 1.33 4.86
CA LEU A 103 -16.32 2.22 4.05
C LEU A 103 -15.62 3.58 3.96
N ILE A 104 -15.55 4.12 2.75
CA ILE A 104 -15.09 5.48 2.47
C ILE A 104 -16.28 6.31 2.06
N VAL A 105 -16.50 7.42 2.75
CA VAL A 105 -17.52 8.42 2.45
C VAL A 105 -16.96 9.82 2.62
N ASP A 106 -17.64 10.82 2.06
CA ASP A 106 -17.36 12.22 2.41
C ASP A 106 -17.50 12.41 3.94
N LYS A 107 -16.63 13.21 4.54
CA LYS A 107 -16.64 13.45 5.99
C LYS A 107 -17.94 14.07 6.53
N ASN A 108 -18.75 14.67 5.66
CA ASN A 108 -20.05 15.21 6.02
C ASN A 108 -21.19 14.20 5.82
N ASP A 109 -20.92 13.02 5.28
CA ASP A 109 -21.92 11.96 5.13
C ASP A 109 -22.42 11.52 6.53
N PRO A 110 -23.75 11.28 6.70
CA PRO A 110 -24.28 10.78 7.97
C PRO A 110 -23.60 9.51 8.50
N LEU A 111 -23.13 8.63 7.60
CA LEU A 111 -22.42 7.40 7.95
C LEU A 111 -21.06 7.67 8.60
N ALA A 112 -20.45 8.84 8.36
CA ALA A 112 -19.17 9.22 8.96
C ALA A 112 -19.17 9.24 10.50
N LYS A 113 -20.37 9.30 11.11
CA LYS A 113 -20.55 9.31 12.58
C LYS A 113 -20.63 7.91 13.18
N LYS A 114 -20.67 6.86 12.36
CA LYS A 114 -20.75 5.48 12.85
C LYS A 114 -19.37 4.93 13.17
N ASN A 115 -19.31 4.02 14.12
CA ASN A 115 -18.09 3.30 14.48
C ASN A 115 -17.91 1.99 13.73
N LEU A 116 -18.98 1.47 13.15
CA LEU A 116 -19.02 0.24 12.34
C LEU A 116 -20.14 0.36 11.32
N ILE A 117 -19.90 -0.14 10.12
CA ILE A 117 -20.86 -0.18 9.00
C ILE A 117 -21.25 -1.63 8.74
N THR A 118 -22.55 -1.86 8.61
CA THR A 118 -23.13 -3.14 8.15
C THR A 118 -23.66 -3.06 6.73
N ASP A 119 -24.08 -4.19 6.15
CA ASP A 119 -24.71 -4.25 4.83
C ASP A 119 -25.96 -3.32 4.77
N GLU A 120 -26.76 -3.33 5.83
CA GLU A 120 -28.03 -2.59 5.90
C GLU A 120 -27.82 -1.05 5.88
N ASP A 121 -26.72 -0.59 6.43
CA ASP A 121 -26.41 0.83 6.51
C ASP A 121 -26.18 1.47 5.13
N ILE A 122 -25.79 0.66 4.15
CA ILE A 122 -25.43 1.12 2.82
C ILE A 122 -26.47 0.75 1.74
N TYR A 123 -27.56 0.07 2.13
CA TYR A 123 -28.66 -0.21 1.19
C TYR A 123 -29.25 1.09 0.62
N GLY A 124 -29.61 1.05 -0.67
CA GLY A 124 -30.09 2.23 -1.39
C GLY A 124 -29.02 3.24 -1.78
N ARG A 125 -27.74 2.98 -1.47
CA ARG A 125 -26.61 3.82 -1.89
C ARG A 125 -25.98 3.28 -3.19
N THR A 126 -25.22 4.10 -3.87
CA THR A 126 -24.44 3.70 -5.05
C THR A 126 -23.01 3.33 -4.61
N LEU A 127 -22.64 2.06 -4.80
CA LEU A 127 -21.30 1.55 -4.51
C LEU A 127 -20.36 1.81 -5.69
N MET A 128 -19.31 2.57 -5.48
CA MET A 128 -18.22 2.71 -6.44
C MET A 128 -17.31 1.49 -6.35
N VAL A 129 -17.14 0.75 -7.45
CA VAL A 129 -16.29 -0.43 -7.54
C VAL A 129 -15.05 -0.07 -8.34
N GLY A 130 -13.89 -0.05 -7.69
CA GLY A 130 -12.61 0.25 -8.34
C GLY A 130 -12.08 -0.93 -9.15
N GLY A 131 -11.43 -0.64 -10.25
CA GLY A 131 -10.66 -1.64 -11.00
C GLY A 131 -9.53 -2.22 -10.13
N GLY A 132 -9.22 -3.51 -10.32
CA GLY A 132 -8.11 -4.15 -9.60
C GLY A 132 -8.37 -4.51 -8.13
N SER A 133 -9.63 -4.49 -7.67
CA SER A 133 -9.96 -4.89 -6.29
C SER A 133 -9.39 -6.29 -5.94
N PRO A 134 -8.69 -6.44 -4.78
CA PRO A 134 -8.25 -7.74 -4.29
C PRO A 134 -9.42 -8.71 -4.09
N ASN A 135 -9.13 -10.01 -4.12
CA ASN A 135 -10.19 -11.05 -4.07
C ASN A 135 -11.11 -10.93 -2.85
N ALA A 136 -10.56 -10.65 -1.66
CA ALA A 136 -11.34 -10.46 -0.44
C ALA A 136 -12.35 -9.31 -0.59
N LEU A 137 -11.91 -8.15 -1.09
CA LEU A 137 -12.80 -7.01 -1.34
C LEU A 137 -13.84 -7.32 -2.43
N ARG A 138 -13.42 -7.96 -3.51
CA ARG A 138 -14.31 -8.35 -4.62
C ARG A 138 -15.42 -9.27 -4.14
N SER A 139 -15.12 -10.23 -3.26
CA SER A 139 -16.11 -11.13 -2.67
C SER A 139 -17.22 -10.35 -1.94
N VAL A 140 -16.85 -9.37 -1.11
CA VAL A 140 -17.80 -8.52 -0.38
C VAL A 140 -18.62 -7.65 -1.35
N GLN A 141 -17.97 -7.02 -2.32
CA GLN A 141 -18.66 -6.20 -3.33
C GLN A 141 -19.68 -7.02 -4.14
N GLN A 142 -19.31 -8.23 -4.57
CA GLN A 142 -20.21 -9.13 -5.31
C GLN A 142 -21.40 -9.56 -4.46
N LYS A 143 -21.20 -9.88 -3.18
CA LYS A 143 -22.30 -10.22 -2.25
C LYS A 143 -23.31 -9.07 -2.15
N LEU A 144 -22.82 -7.84 -1.96
CA LEU A 144 -23.64 -6.63 -1.88
C LEU A 144 -24.45 -6.40 -3.17
N ILE A 145 -23.78 -6.42 -4.31
CA ILE A 145 -24.42 -6.23 -5.63
C ILE A 145 -25.47 -7.30 -5.88
N SER A 146 -25.15 -8.56 -5.59
CA SER A 146 -26.07 -9.69 -5.78
C SER A 146 -27.31 -9.64 -4.88
N SER A 147 -27.27 -8.87 -3.79
CA SER A 147 -28.44 -8.66 -2.92
C SER A 147 -29.57 -7.89 -3.62
N GLY A 148 -29.26 -7.17 -4.69
CA GLY A 148 -30.20 -6.27 -5.40
C GLY A 148 -30.63 -5.04 -4.60
N LYS A 149 -30.00 -4.80 -3.45
CA LYS A 149 -30.32 -3.67 -2.52
C LYS A 149 -29.39 -2.48 -2.65
N ILE A 150 -28.35 -2.59 -3.50
CA ILE A 150 -27.37 -1.54 -3.75
C ILE A 150 -27.16 -1.38 -5.25
N GLU A 151 -27.09 -0.13 -5.70
CA GLU A 151 -26.63 0.17 -7.04
C GLU A 151 -25.10 0.18 -7.09
N TYR A 152 -24.51 0.01 -8.26
CA TYR A 152 -23.06 0.09 -8.38
C TYR A 152 -22.61 0.81 -9.65
N PHE A 153 -21.43 1.39 -9.58
CA PHE A 153 -20.76 2.05 -10.67
C PHE A 153 -19.28 1.65 -10.72
N ASN A 154 -18.77 1.26 -11.89
CA ASN A 154 -17.38 0.90 -12.05
C ASN A 154 -16.51 2.14 -12.22
N SER A 155 -15.50 2.26 -11.38
CA SER A 155 -14.43 3.24 -11.50
C SER A 155 -13.17 2.59 -12.06
N PRO A 156 -12.36 3.28 -12.86
CA PRO A 156 -11.15 2.68 -13.45
C PRO A 156 -10.09 2.32 -12.41
N ASP A 157 -9.93 3.13 -11.37
CA ASP A 157 -8.89 2.98 -10.34
C ASP A 157 -9.34 3.58 -9.00
N HIS A 158 -8.48 3.46 -7.98
CA HIS A 158 -8.76 3.95 -6.63
C HIS A 158 -8.90 5.48 -6.57
N ASP A 159 -8.01 6.21 -7.21
CA ASP A 159 -8.02 7.69 -7.17
C ASP A 159 -9.26 8.26 -7.85
N SER A 160 -9.64 7.70 -9.01
CA SER A 160 -10.89 8.03 -9.69
C SER A 160 -12.12 7.70 -8.82
N THR A 161 -12.06 6.62 -8.06
CA THR A 161 -13.10 6.26 -7.08
C THR A 161 -13.22 7.33 -6.00
N LEU A 162 -12.11 7.77 -5.43
CA LEU A 162 -12.10 8.81 -4.39
C LEU A 162 -12.66 10.15 -4.91
N VAL A 163 -12.34 10.55 -6.14
CA VAL A 163 -12.92 11.73 -6.77
C VAL A 163 -14.45 11.61 -6.91
N ASN A 164 -14.95 10.43 -7.29
CA ASN A 164 -16.40 10.20 -7.39
C ASN A 164 -17.08 10.24 -6.02
N VAL A 165 -16.45 9.68 -4.97
CA VAL A 165 -16.96 9.77 -3.58
C VAL A 165 -16.99 11.23 -3.10
N ALA A 166 -15.90 11.98 -3.31
CA ALA A 166 -15.82 13.40 -2.95
C ALA A 166 -16.85 14.26 -3.70
N SER A 167 -17.24 13.83 -4.91
CA SER A 167 -18.28 14.50 -5.73
C SER A 167 -19.71 14.09 -5.34
N GLY A 168 -19.89 13.28 -4.29
CA GLY A 168 -21.19 12.84 -3.81
C GLY A 168 -21.90 11.81 -4.71
N LYS A 169 -21.19 11.18 -5.66
CA LYS A 169 -21.77 10.20 -6.59
C LYS A 169 -22.02 8.84 -5.95
N GLY A 170 -21.39 8.54 -4.82
CA GLY A 170 -21.58 7.28 -4.14
C GLY A 170 -20.62 7.09 -2.96
N ILE A 171 -20.52 5.84 -2.53
CA ILE A 171 -19.67 5.36 -1.44
C ILE A 171 -18.70 4.33 -1.99
N CYS A 172 -17.62 4.04 -1.27
CA CYS A 172 -16.62 3.05 -1.68
C CYS A 172 -16.23 2.13 -0.52
N LEU A 173 -15.98 0.86 -0.80
CA LEU A 173 -15.29 -0.05 0.11
C LEU A 173 -13.84 -0.20 -0.34
N ALA A 174 -12.91 -0.12 0.61
CA ALA A 174 -11.48 -0.26 0.32
C ALA A 174 -10.73 -0.95 1.47
N PRO A 175 -9.54 -1.53 1.20
CA PRO A 175 -8.64 -1.98 2.24
C PRO A 175 -8.16 -0.82 3.12
N GLY A 176 -8.10 -1.05 4.43
CA GLY A 176 -7.67 -0.02 5.40
C GLY A 176 -6.24 0.49 5.16
N PHE A 177 -5.35 -0.34 4.61
CA PHE A 177 -3.98 0.07 4.29
C PHE A 177 -3.88 1.17 3.20
N LEU A 178 -4.99 1.46 2.50
CA LEU A 178 -5.05 2.56 1.53
C LEU A 178 -5.39 3.92 2.19
N ASN A 179 -5.71 3.94 3.48
CA ASN A 179 -6.02 5.17 4.19
C ASN A 179 -4.76 6.04 4.34
N ASP A 180 -4.77 7.22 3.73
CA ASP A 180 -3.67 8.18 3.80
C ASP A 180 -3.70 9.06 5.06
N HIS A 181 -4.74 8.89 5.88
CA HIS A 181 -4.97 9.66 7.11
C HIS A 181 -5.02 11.19 6.91
N SER A 182 -5.30 11.65 5.67
CA SER A 182 -5.39 13.10 5.36
C SER A 182 -6.59 13.79 6.02
N GLY A 183 -7.59 13.01 6.43
CA GLY A 183 -8.84 13.52 6.96
C GLY A 183 -9.79 14.12 5.90
N GLN A 184 -9.50 13.90 4.63
CA GLN A 184 -10.40 14.30 3.54
C GLN A 184 -11.67 13.48 3.52
N PHE A 185 -11.56 12.18 3.81
CA PHE A 185 -12.66 11.23 3.87
C PHE A 185 -12.83 10.67 5.27
N ALA A 186 -14.04 10.21 5.58
CA ALA A 186 -14.28 9.31 6.72
C ALA A 186 -14.04 7.87 6.28
N TRP A 187 -13.22 7.17 7.04
CA TRP A 187 -12.91 5.75 6.91
C TRP A 187 -13.53 5.02 8.09
N ILE A 188 -14.58 4.26 7.85
CA ILE A 188 -15.33 3.59 8.89
C ILE A 188 -15.16 2.07 8.73
N PRO A 189 -14.79 1.32 9.78
CA PRO A 189 -14.72 -0.14 9.70
C PRO A 189 -16.01 -0.73 9.15
N TYR A 190 -15.89 -1.66 8.22
CA TYR A 190 -17.00 -2.41 7.65
C TYR A 190 -17.07 -3.80 8.28
N ASP A 191 -18.26 -4.24 8.68
CA ASP A 191 -18.48 -5.55 9.32
C ASP A 191 -18.29 -6.68 8.29
N SER A 192 -17.06 -7.16 8.22
CA SER A 192 -16.66 -8.25 7.33
C SER A 192 -15.66 -9.16 8.01
N ARG A 193 -15.76 -10.47 7.71
CA ARG A 193 -14.74 -11.46 8.10
C ARG A 193 -13.54 -11.46 7.16
N GLU A 194 -13.67 -10.83 6.01
CA GLU A 194 -12.59 -10.72 5.03
C GLU A 194 -11.53 -9.72 5.50
N CYS A 195 -10.28 -10.10 5.37
CA CYS A 195 -9.14 -9.24 5.69
C CYS A 195 -8.01 -9.42 4.68
N PHE A 196 -7.09 -8.47 4.66
CA PHE A 196 -5.91 -8.47 3.80
C PHE A 196 -4.68 -8.75 4.65
N HIS A 197 -3.98 -9.85 4.36
CA HIS A 197 -2.72 -10.19 5.01
C HIS A 197 -1.58 -9.48 4.27
N CYS A 198 -1.13 -8.35 4.82
CA CYS A 198 -0.07 -7.53 4.26
C CYS A 198 1.29 -8.09 4.68
N VAL A 199 2.18 -8.27 3.71
CA VAL A 199 3.49 -8.87 3.90
C VAL A 199 4.58 -8.07 3.20
N LEU A 200 5.83 -8.26 3.65
CA LEU A 200 7.02 -7.85 2.91
C LEU A 200 7.70 -9.11 2.35
N CYS A 201 8.12 -9.03 1.09
CA CYS A 201 8.89 -10.08 0.44
C CYS A 201 10.33 -9.62 0.26
N THR A 202 11.29 -10.50 0.51
CA THR A 202 12.72 -10.29 0.25
C THR A 202 13.27 -11.48 -0.52
N HIS A 203 14.35 -11.30 -1.28
CA HIS A 203 15.02 -12.41 -1.95
C HIS A 203 15.70 -13.33 -0.93
N LYS A 204 15.57 -14.66 -1.09
CA LYS A 204 16.24 -15.65 -0.20
C LYS A 204 17.76 -15.55 -0.26
N THR A 205 18.29 -15.07 -1.35
CA THR A 205 19.73 -14.90 -1.59
C THR A 205 20.30 -13.65 -0.92
N ASP A 206 19.43 -12.71 -0.50
CA ASP A 206 19.87 -11.49 0.17
C ASP A 206 20.04 -11.73 1.67
N SER A 207 21.30 -11.75 2.11
CA SER A 207 21.69 -11.99 3.51
C SER A 207 22.21 -10.73 4.21
N ARG A 208 21.95 -9.54 3.66
CA ARG A 208 22.40 -8.26 4.26
C ARG A 208 21.80 -8.06 5.66
N GLU A 209 22.66 -7.74 6.63
CA GLU A 209 22.22 -7.42 8.00
C GLU A 209 21.36 -6.16 8.05
N SER A 210 21.66 -5.17 7.20
CA SER A 210 20.88 -3.93 7.06
C SER A 210 19.44 -4.21 6.63
N LEU A 211 19.25 -5.12 5.66
CA LEU A 211 17.92 -5.54 5.21
C LEU A 211 17.15 -6.26 6.33
N ALA A 212 17.81 -7.17 7.03
CA ALA A 212 17.20 -7.87 8.17
C ALA A 212 16.78 -6.89 9.29
N ALA A 213 17.64 -5.93 9.63
CA ALA A 213 17.35 -4.90 10.61
C ALA A 213 16.17 -4.02 10.19
N PHE A 214 16.10 -3.62 8.92
CA PHE A 214 14.99 -2.85 8.38
C PHE A 214 13.65 -3.59 8.50
N ILE A 215 13.59 -4.86 8.09
CA ILE A 215 12.38 -5.69 8.21
C ILE A 215 11.95 -5.84 9.67
N GLN A 216 12.88 -6.13 10.59
CA GLN A 216 12.60 -6.24 12.02
C GLN A 216 12.08 -4.94 12.63
N THR A 217 12.66 -3.80 12.23
CA THR A 217 12.22 -2.48 12.67
C THR A 217 10.77 -2.21 12.26
N LEU A 218 10.40 -2.47 11.00
CA LEU A 218 9.03 -2.34 10.54
C LEU A 218 8.08 -3.28 11.30
N GLN A 219 8.42 -4.55 11.44
CA GLN A 219 7.58 -5.52 12.16
C GLN A 219 7.38 -5.11 13.63
N LYS A 220 8.41 -4.58 14.28
CA LYS A 220 8.31 -4.08 15.65
C LYS A 220 7.36 -2.88 15.74
N LEU A 221 7.49 -1.89 14.86
CA LEU A 221 6.61 -0.72 14.85
C LEU A 221 5.15 -1.10 14.70
N TYR A 222 4.81 -2.04 13.80
CA TYR A 222 3.44 -2.52 13.65
C TYR A 222 2.95 -3.32 14.85
N LYS A 223 3.82 -4.11 15.50
CA LYS A 223 3.46 -4.89 16.69
C LYS A 223 3.20 -4.00 17.91
N ASP A 224 3.99 -2.94 18.06
CA ASP A 224 3.94 -2.04 19.23
C ASP A 224 2.86 -0.96 19.08
N ALA A 225 2.27 -0.79 17.89
CA ALA A 225 1.22 0.17 17.63
C ALA A 225 -0.09 -0.19 18.38
N VAL A 226 -0.43 0.59 19.40
CA VAL A 226 -1.63 0.36 20.26
C VAL A 226 -2.94 0.75 19.56
N ALA A 227 -2.87 1.58 18.53
CA ALA A 227 -4.03 2.09 17.80
C ALA A 227 -3.63 2.43 16.36
N PHE A 228 -3.34 1.42 15.57
CA PHE A 228 -3.26 1.60 14.14
C PHE A 228 -4.65 1.30 13.55
N PRO A 229 -5.32 2.24 12.89
CA PRO A 229 -6.58 1.98 12.19
C PRO A 229 -6.25 1.11 10.95
N LEU A 230 -6.38 -0.18 11.13
CA LEU A 230 -6.19 -1.20 10.10
C LEU A 230 -7.50 -1.53 9.44
#